data_f41f93e6787e3b9c0dd0609f639e68e6
#
_entry.id   f41f93e6787e3b9c0dd0609f639e68e6
#
_cell.length_a   1.000
_cell.length_b   1.000
_cell.length_c   1.000
_cell.angle_alpha   90.00
_cell.angle_beta   90.00
_cell.angle_gamma   90.00
#
_symmetry.space_group_name_H-M   'P 1'
#
loop_
_entity.id
_entity.type
_entity.pdbx_description
1 polymer ?
#
loop_
_entity_poly.entity_id
_entity_poly.type
_entity_poly.pdbx_seq_one_letter_code
_entity_poly.pdbx_strand_id
1 'polypeptide(L)'
;KKVPTLRGRTIINLFFEPSTRTRTSFEIAGKRLSADVINISGAASSTVKGESLIDTVRNLEAMNPDILVVRHNCSGAPALVTQFVNRPVINAGDGTHEHPSQSLLDLLTIREHKGDLKGLKVAIVGDIAHSRVARSNIHAMQTMGMTVKVIAPPPLIPIGIEELGVEVCHDLAKGIKDADVIMILRIQLERQNQGLLSSLREYSNYFCLTEKHLSNVSDDTLIIHPGPVNRGIEISLDVMEGPRSLILNQVTNGVAIRMALFYLLLGESDANSN
;
A
#
# COMPACT_ATOMS: atom_id res chain seq x y z
N LYS A 1 12.37 9.67 -18.17
CA LYS A 1 12.86 9.16 -19.46
C LYS A 1 12.04 7.93 -19.84
N LYS A 2 11.57 7.80 -21.07
CA LYS A 2 10.87 6.61 -21.56
C LYS A 2 11.88 5.58 -22.04
N VAL A 3 11.56 4.29 -21.83
CA VAL A 3 12.29 3.15 -22.36
C VAL A 3 11.32 2.25 -23.15
N PRO A 4 11.75 1.61 -24.26
CA PRO A 4 10.84 0.90 -25.18
C PRO A 4 10.47 -0.53 -24.73
N THR A 5 10.71 -0.88 -23.48
CA THR A 5 10.63 -2.25 -22.93
C THR A 5 9.27 -2.91 -23.13
N LEU A 6 8.18 -2.16 -23.03
CA LEU A 6 6.80 -2.67 -23.21
C LEU A 6 6.07 -2.01 -24.37
N ARG A 7 6.80 -1.66 -25.42
CA ARG A 7 6.20 -1.10 -26.65
C ARG A 7 5.20 -2.10 -27.27
N GLY A 8 3.98 -1.64 -27.56
CA GLY A 8 2.92 -2.47 -28.12
C GLY A 8 2.16 -3.32 -27.10
N ARG A 9 2.51 -3.24 -25.81
CA ARG A 9 1.77 -3.88 -24.73
C ARG A 9 0.65 -2.96 -24.23
N THR A 10 -0.50 -3.55 -23.90
CA THR A 10 -1.68 -2.85 -23.36
C THR A 10 -1.89 -3.17 -21.90
N ILE A 11 -1.91 -2.15 -21.07
CA ILE A 11 -2.16 -2.24 -19.63
C ILE A 11 -3.55 -1.65 -19.33
N ILE A 12 -4.41 -2.39 -18.64
CA ILE A 12 -5.70 -1.87 -18.17
C ILE A 12 -5.65 -1.66 -16.66
N ASN A 13 -5.78 -0.42 -16.20
CA ASN A 13 -6.02 -0.07 -14.81
C ASN A 13 -7.52 -0.07 -14.53
N LEU A 14 -8.03 -1.10 -13.87
CA LEU A 14 -9.43 -1.30 -13.52
C LEU A 14 -9.67 -0.97 -12.04
N PHE A 15 -10.20 0.21 -11.76
CA PHE A 15 -10.34 0.75 -10.41
C PHE A 15 -11.81 0.93 -10.04
N PHE A 16 -12.32 0.11 -9.12
CA PHE A 16 -13.67 0.21 -8.54
C PHE A 16 -13.71 1.06 -7.27
N GLU A 17 -12.55 1.40 -6.72
CA GLU A 17 -12.39 2.27 -5.57
C GLU A 17 -11.53 3.48 -5.96
N PRO A 18 -11.92 4.72 -5.58
CA PRO A 18 -11.15 5.93 -5.90
C PRO A 18 -9.72 5.84 -5.36
N SER A 19 -8.74 6.13 -6.22
CA SER A 19 -7.33 6.22 -5.83
C SER A 19 -6.52 7.00 -6.84
N THR A 20 -6.34 8.30 -6.60
CA THR A 20 -5.55 9.15 -7.49
C THR A 20 -4.08 8.71 -7.53
N ARG A 21 -3.42 8.57 -6.37
CA ARG A 21 -2.00 8.22 -6.29
C ARG A 21 -1.68 6.87 -6.94
N THR A 22 -2.38 5.80 -6.53
CA THR A 22 -2.09 4.45 -7.03
C THR A 22 -2.34 4.36 -8.54
N ARG A 23 -3.49 4.85 -9.02
CA ARG A 23 -3.82 4.86 -10.45
C ARG A 23 -2.80 5.64 -11.28
N THR A 24 -2.52 6.89 -10.88
CA THR A 24 -1.56 7.76 -11.60
C THR A 24 -0.16 7.13 -11.62
N SER A 25 0.28 6.51 -10.53
CA SER A 25 1.61 5.91 -10.47
C SER A 25 1.72 4.64 -11.34
N PHE A 26 0.67 3.80 -11.45
CA PHE A 26 0.61 2.72 -12.43
C PHE A 26 0.59 3.24 -13.86
N GLU A 27 -0.19 4.30 -14.13
CA GLU A 27 -0.22 4.94 -15.44
C GLU A 27 1.14 5.49 -15.85
N ILE A 28 1.83 6.23 -14.95
CA ILE A 28 3.18 6.75 -15.21
C ILE A 28 4.16 5.60 -15.44
N ALA A 29 4.10 4.54 -14.65
CA ALA A 29 4.97 3.37 -14.76
C ALA A 29 4.83 2.71 -16.15
N GLY A 30 3.62 2.41 -16.59
CA GLY A 30 3.38 1.83 -17.92
C GLY A 30 3.84 2.76 -19.05
N LYS A 31 3.49 4.05 -18.97
CA LYS A 31 3.93 5.05 -19.97
C LYS A 31 5.45 5.24 -20.03
N ARG A 32 6.16 5.10 -18.91
CA ARG A 32 7.64 5.14 -18.89
C ARG A 32 8.26 3.92 -19.57
N LEU A 33 7.59 2.78 -19.54
CA LEU A 33 7.98 1.56 -20.24
C LEU A 33 7.48 1.51 -21.70
N SER A 34 6.84 2.57 -22.18
CA SER A 34 6.26 2.71 -23.53
C SER A 34 5.05 1.81 -23.82
N ALA A 35 4.37 1.32 -22.77
CA ALA A 35 3.09 0.64 -22.92
C ALA A 35 1.94 1.62 -23.14
N ASP A 36 0.87 1.13 -23.78
CA ASP A 36 -0.42 1.79 -23.86
C ASP A 36 -1.20 1.52 -22.56
N VAL A 37 -1.61 2.59 -21.88
CA VAL A 37 -2.28 2.47 -20.58
C VAL A 37 -3.70 3.02 -20.66
N ILE A 38 -4.66 2.17 -20.34
CA ILE A 38 -6.09 2.49 -20.33
C ILE A 38 -6.55 2.51 -18.87
N ASN A 39 -7.17 3.61 -18.45
CA ASN A 39 -7.75 3.74 -17.12
C ASN A 39 -9.27 3.58 -17.20
N ILE A 40 -9.81 2.61 -16.46
CA ILE A 40 -11.24 2.36 -16.32
C ILE A 40 -11.63 2.56 -14.86
N SER A 41 -12.65 3.41 -14.65
CA SER A 41 -13.28 3.58 -13.34
C SER A 41 -14.55 2.73 -13.30
N GLY A 42 -14.54 1.65 -12.54
CA GLY A 42 -15.67 0.73 -12.43
C GLY A 42 -16.94 1.38 -11.87
N ALA A 43 -16.79 2.40 -11.00
CA ALA A 43 -17.93 3.13 -10.44
C ALA A 43 -18.67 3.99 -11.47
N ALA A 44 -18.05 4.31 -12.61
CA ALA A 44 -18.61 5.25 -13.58
C ALA A 44 -19.24 4.60 -14.83
N SER A 45 -18.94 3.31 -15.13
CA SER A 45 -19.36 2.74 -16.42
C SER A 45 -20.22 1.48 -16.34
N SER A 46 -19.83 0.44 -15.62
CA SER A 46 -20.52 -0.87 -15.71
C SER A 46 -21.42 -1.18 -14.51
N THR A 47 -21.03 -0.82 -13.29
CA THR A 47 -21.85 -1.01 -12.08
C THR A 47 -23.16 -0.21 -12.11
N VAL A 48 -23.19 0.96 -12.75
CA VAL A 48 -24.41 1.76 -12.96
C VAL A 48 -25.42 1.04 -13.85
N LYS A 49 -24.96 0.11 -14.70
CA LYS A 49 -25.82 -0.71 -15.60
C LYS A 49 -26.11 -2.12 -15.05
N GLY A 50 -25.68 -2.44 -13.82
CA GLY A 50 -25.92 -3.76 -13.20
C GLY A 50 -24.96 -4.85 -13.70
N GLU A 51 -23.88 -4.53 -14.40
CA GLU A 51 -22.87 -5.49 -14.86
C GLU A 51 -22.05 -6.00 -13.68
N SER A 52 -21.84 -7.32 -13.61
CA SER A 52 -21.00 -7.92 -12.55
C SER A 52 -19.51 -7.69 -12.83
N LEU A 53 -18.67 -7.83 -11.76
CA LEU A 53 -17.20 -7.79 -11.91
C LEU A 53 -16.73 -8.83 -12.94
N ILE A 54 -17.32 -10.03 -12.91
CA ILE A 54 -16.95 -11.13 -13.81
C ILE A 54 -17.27 -10.79 -15.25
N ASP A 55 -18.45 -10.22 -15.53
CA ASP A 55 -18.83 -9.82 -16.89
C ASP A 55 -17.90 -8.72 -17.40
N THR A 56 -17.61 -7.71 -16.56
CA THR A 56 -16.67 -6.64 -16.90
C THR A 56 -15.28 -7.20 -17.28
N VAL A 57 -14.71 -8.11 -16.47
CA VAL A 57 -13.37 -8.62 -16.76
C VAL A 57 -13.34 -9.56 -17.96
N ARG A 58 -14.41 -10.33 -18.24
CA ARG A 58 -14.53 -11.15 -19.45
C ARG A 58 -14.61 -10.27 -20.71
N ASN A 59 -15.35 -9.18 -20.66
CA ASN A 59 -15.41 -8.23 -21.77
C ASN A 59 -14.02 -7.59 -22.02
N LEU A 60 -13.28 -7.25 -20.96
CA LEU A 60 -11.92 -6.71 -21.08
C LEU A 60 -10.93 -7.76 -21.60
N GLU A 61 -11.02 -9.02 -21.14
CA GLU A 61 -10.19 -10.13 -21.63
C GLU A 61 -10.38 -10.34 -23.13
N ALA A 62 -11.64 -10.23 -23.64
CA ALA A 62 -11.95 -10.35 -25.06
C ALA A 62 -11.31 -9.25 -25.93
N MET A 63 -10.94 -8.10 -25.33
CA MET A 63 -10.19 -7.02 -25.98
C MET A 63 -8.68 -7.27 -26.00
N ASN A 64 -8.23 -8.42 -25.46
CA ASN A 64 -6.84 -8.90 -25.49
C ASN A 64 -5.80 -7.97 -24.86
N PRO A 65 -5.99 -7.48 -23.62
CA PRO A 65 -4.96 -6.74 -22.90
C PRO A 65 -3.80 -7.66 -22.52
N ASP A 66 -2.62 -7.10 -22.24
CA ASP A 66 -1.47 -7.88 -21.76
C ASP A 66 -1.49 -8.06 -20.23
N ILE A 67 -2.07 -7.12 -19.49
CA ILE A 67 -2.15 -7.18 -18.02
C ILE A 67 -3.32 -6.35 -17.48
N LEU A 68 -3.89 -6.82 -16.39
CA LEU A 68 -4.91 -6.10 -15.62
C LEU A 68 -4.35 -5.64 -14.26
N VAL A 69 -4.56 -4.38 -13.92
CA VAL A 69 -4.28 -3.83 -12.58
C VAL A 69 -5.63 -3.58 -11.90
N VAL A 70 -5.94 -4.35 -10.87
CA VAL A 70 -7.27 -4.34 -10.25
C VAL A 70 -7.22 -3.73 -8.86
N ARG A 71 -8.09 -2.75 -8.62
CA ARG A 71 -8.37 -2.19 -7.29
C ARG A 71 -9.86 -2.27 -7.01
N HIS A 72 -10.22 -2.87 -5.87
CA HIS A 72 -11.61 -3.13 -5.53
C HIS A 72 -11.90 -2.88 -4.04
N ASN A 73 -13.14 -2.52 -3.70
CA ASN A 73 -13.58 -2.35 -2.31
C ASN A 73 -13.87 -3.67 -1.58
N CYS A 74 -14.04 -4.78 -2.31
CA CYS A 74 -14.22 -6.11 -1.73
C CYS A 74 -12.87 -6.85 -1.66
N SER A 75 -12.58 -7.43 -0.50
CA SER A 75 -11.44 -8.33 -0.28
C SER A 75 -11.55 -9.57 -1.16
N GLY A 76 -10.43 -10.01 -1.77
CA GLY A 76 -10.38 -11.18 -2.64
C GLY A 76 -10.78 -10.92 -4.09
N ALA A 77 -11.29 -9.74 -4.45
CA ALA A 77 -11.73 -9.44 -5.81
C ALA A 77 -10.63 -9.64 -6.87
N PRO A 78 -9.37 -9.20 -6.71
CA PRO A 78 -8.31 -9.48 -7.67
C PRO A 78 -8.01 -10.99 -7.82
N ALA A 79 -8.05 -11.77 -6.72
CA ALA A 79 -7.89 -13.22 -6.78
C ALA A 79 -9.06 -13.89 -7.51
N LEU A 80 -10.29 -13.40 -7.33
CA LEU A 80 -11.44 -13.89 -8.10
C LEU A 80 -11.23 -13.59 -9.60
N VAL A 81 -10.76 -12.41 -9.97
CA VAL A 81 -10.50 -12.03 -11.37
C VAL A 81 -9.54 -13.00 -12.06
N THR A 82 -8.50 -13.49 -11.38
CA THR A 82 -7.55 -14.46 -11.97
C THR A 82 -8.21 -15.78 -12.41
N GLN A 83 -9.38 -16.12 -11.91
CA GLN A 83 -10.11 -17.33 -12.32
C GLN A 83 -10.85 -17.17 -13.66
N PHE A 84 -10.98 -15.94 -14.16
CA PHE A 84 -11.77 -15.63 -15.36
C PHE A 84 -10.96 -14.98 -16.48
N VAL A 85 -9.66 -14.77 -16.27
CA VAL A 85 -8.74 -14.19 -17.26
C VAL A 85 -7.46 -15.01 -17.34
N ASN A 86 -6.86 -15.07 -18.53
CA ASN A 86 -5.59 -15.77 -18.79
C ASN A 86 -4.38 -14.81 -18.75
N ARG A 87 -4.60 -13.57 -18.34
CA ARG A 87 -3.57 -12.53 -18.26
C ARG A 87 -3.10 -12.33 -16.82
N PRO A 88 -1.87 -11.86 -16.61
CA PRO A 88 -1.41 -11.46 -15.29
C PRO A 88 -2.34 -10.41 -14.66
N VAL A 89 -2.59 -10.54 -13.36
CA VAL A 89 -3.40 -9.59 -12.58
C VAL A 89 -2.57 -9.03 -11.44
N ILE A 90 -2.45 -7.71 -11.37
CA ILE A 90 -1.83 -7.01 -10.24
C ILE A 90 -2.90 -6.54 -9.27
N ASN A 91 -2.81 -6.94 -8.01
CA ASN A 91 -3.62 -6.38 -6.93
C ASN A 91 -3.12 -4.96 -6.55
N ALA A 92 -3.89 -3.94 -6.89
CA ALA A 92 -3.64 -2.53 -6.53
C ALA A 92 -4.36 -2.08 -5.26
N GLY A 93 -4.84 -3.03 -4.47
CA GLY A 93 -5.54 -2.87 -3.19
C GLY A 93 -6.97 -3.40 -3.23
N ASP A 94 -7.29 -4.33 -2.33
CA ASP A 94 -8.61 -4.94 -2.21
C ASP A 94 -9.15 -4.88 -0.78
N GLY A 95 -10.27 -4.23 -0.59
CA GLY A 95 -10.97 -4.09 0.69
C GLY A 95 -10.06 -3.67 1.84
N THR A 96 -10.09 -4.42 2.93
CA THR A 96 -9.16 -4.34 4.07
C THR A 96 -8.09 -5.43 4.03
N HIS A 97 -8.00 -6.19 2.93
CA HIS A 97 -7.21 -7.41 2.80
C HIS A 97 -5.75 -7.11 2.45
N GLU A 98 -5.44 -6.69 1.21
CA GLU A 98 -4.06 -6.56 0.75
C GLU A 98 -3.81 -5.33 -0.14
N HIS A 99 -2.56 -4.84 -0.12
CA HIS A 99 -2.02 -3.87 -1.08
C HIS A 99 -0.55 -4.18 -1.38
N PRO A 100 -0.25 -5.27 -2.09
CA PRO A 100 1.13 -5.79 -2.25
C PRO A 100 2.11 -4.78 -2.84
N SER A 101 1.70 -4.02 -3.85
CA SER A 101 2.58 -3.01 -4.46
C SER A 101 2.93 -1.85 -3.50
N GLN A 102 2.15 -1.64 -2.43
CA GLN A 102 2.48 -0.69 -1.38
C GLN A 102 3.57 -1.24 -0.46
N SER A 103 3.44 -2.49 0.00
CA SER A 103 4.48 -3.08 0.85
C SER A 103 5.83 -3.19 0.13
N LEU A 104 5.84 -3.49 -1.16
CA LEU A 104 7.07 -3.54 -1.95
C LEU A 104 7.76 -2.17 -2.06
N LEU A 105 6.99 -1.08 -2.28
CA LEU A 105 7.59 0.26 -2.32
C LEU A 105 8.05 0.73 -0.94
N ASP A 106 7.37 0.32 0.12
CA ASP A 106 7.76 0.61 1.50
C ASP A 106 9.09 -0.09 1.82
N LEU A 107 9.23 -1.38 1.49
CA LEU A 107 10.49 -2.13 1.62
C LEU A 107 11.63 -1.51 0.79
N LEU A 108 11.37 -1.11 -0.46
CA LEU A 108 12.37 -0.43 -1.30
C LEU A 108 12.84 0.87 -0.63
N THR A 109 11.90 1.67 -0.13
CA THR A 109 12.20 2.95 0.54
C THR A 109 13.05 2.74 1.78
N ILE A 110 12.73 1.75 2.62
CA ILE A 110 13.52 1.41 3.80
C ILE A 110 14.92 0.93 3.38
N ARG A 111 15.01 0.03 2.39
CA ARG A 111 16.28 -0.52 1.91
C ARG A 111 17.23 0.54 1.35
N GLU A 112 16.73 1.54 0.64
CA GLU A 112 17.55 2.64 0.12
C GLU A 112 18.25 3.45 1.22
N HIS A 113 17.66 3.49 2.43
CA HIS A 113 18.20 4.29 3.56
C HIS A 113 18.92 3.46 4.61
N LYS A 114 18.50 2.20 4.82
CA LYS A 114 19.08 1.30 5.84
C LYS A 114 20.02 0.24 5.26
N GLY A 115 20.02 0.02 3.94
CA GLY A 115 20.80 -1.03 3.29
C GLY A 115 20.18 -2.42 3.49
N ASP A 116 20.54 -3.14 4.54
CA ASP A 116 19.96 -4.44 4.86
C ASP A 116 18.63 -4.27 5.62
N LEU A 117 17.67 -5.11 5.28
CA LEU A 117 16.36 -5.14 5.95
C LEU A 117 16.32 -6.12 7.12
N LYS A 118 17.18 -7.15 7.10
CA LYS A 118 17.16 -8.21 8.09
C LYS A 118 17.50 -7.67 9.49
N GLY A 119 16.65 -8.01 10.45
CA GLY A 119 16.82 -7.63 11.84
C GLY A 119 16.30 -6.24 12.20
N LEU A 120 15.85 -5.41 11.22
CA LEU A 120 15.24 -4.11 11.53
C LEU A 120 13.94 -4.29 12.31
N LYS A 121 13.69 -3.37 13.23
CA LYS A 121 12.49 -3.30 14.06
C LYS A 121 11.55 -2.24 13.49
N VAL A 122 10.34 -2.64 13.16
CA VAL A 122 9.32 -1.75 12.59
C VAL A 122 8.16 -1.57 13.57
N ALA A 123 7.83 -0.32 13.84
CA ALA A 123 6.63 0.06 14.57
C ALA A 123 5.55 0.52 13.58
N ILE A 124 4.44 -0.20 13.46
CA ILE A 124 3.27 0.19 12.66
C ILE A 124 2.24 0.80 13.60
N VAL A 125 1.95 2.08 13.43
CA VAL A 125 1.11 2.87 14.34
C VAL A 125 -0.16 3.31 13.63
N GLY A 126 -1.33 3.11 14.23
CA GLY A 126 -2.59 3.67 13.74
C GLY A 126 -3.72 2.67 13.59
N ASP A 127 -4.57 2.84 12.57
CA ASP A 127 -5.73 1.98 12.34
C ASP A 127 -5.30 0.66 11.70
N ILE A 128 -4.90 -0.30 12.53
CA ILE A 128 -4.44 -1.61 12.10
C ILE A 128 -5.62 -2.46 11.58
N ALA A 129 -6.77 -2.37 12.26
CA ALA A 129 -7.93 -3.21 11.97
C ALA A 129 -8.50 -3.01 10.54
N HIS A 130 -8.46 -1.77 10.04
CA HIS A 130 -9.02 -1.45 8.72
C HIS A 130 -7.95 -1.25 7.63
N SER A 131 -6.66 -1.47 7.96
CA SER A 131 -5.56 -1.18 7.06
C SER A 131 -5.07 -2.41 6.29
N ARG A 132 -5.44 -2.51 5.01
CA ARG A 132 -4.81 -3.45 4.07
C ARG A 132 -3.29 -3.22 3.93
N VAL A 133 -2.82 -2.00 4.17
CA VAL A 133 -1.39 -1.68 4.12
C VAL A 133 -0.65 -2.30 5.31
N ALA A 134 -1.24 -2.26 6.52
CA ALA A 134 -0.68 -2.95 7.67
C ALA A 134 -0.49 -4.44 7.40
N ARG A 135 -1.52 -5.12 6.88
CA ARG A 135 -1.46 -6.57 6.58
C ARG A 135 -0.35 -6.90 5.59
N SER A 136 -0.35 -6.25 4.42
CA SER A 136 0.68 -6.48 3.41
C SER A 136 2.09 -6.19 3.94
N ASN A 137 2.26 -5.14 4.75
CA ASN A 137 3.56 -4.82 5.31
C ASN A 137 4.00 -5.82 6.39
N ILE A 138 3.11 -6.30 7.25
CA ILE A 138 3.43 -7.34 8.23
C ILE A 138 4.03 -8.56 7.51
N HIS A 139 3.33 -9.10 6.51
CA HIS A 139 3.81 -10.25 5.75
C HIS A 139 5.12 -9.98 5.02
N ALA A 140 5.22 -8.85 4.31
CA ALA A 140 6.39 -8.51 3.51
C ALA A 140 7.63 -8.25 4.39
N MET A 141 7.49 -7.51 5.49
CA MET A 141 8.57 -7.19 6.41
C MET A 141 9.10 -8.43 7.12
N GLN A 142 8.22 -9.31 7.60
CA GLN A 142 8.62 -10.57 8.23
C GLN A 142 9.32 -11.51 7.23
N THR A 143 8.84 -11.58 5.99
CA THR A 143 9.50 -12.33 4.90
C THR A 143 10.93 -11.85 4.66
N MET A 144 11.18 -10.55 4.84
CA MET A 144 12.51 -9.93 4.73
C MET A 144 13.34 -10.02 6.02
N GLY A 145 12.85 -10.74 7.06
CA GLY A 145 13.53 -10.93 8.33
C GLY A 145 13.50 -9.74 9.28
N MET A 146 12.55 -8.81 9.09
CA MET A 146 12.29 -7.72 10.02
C MET A 146 11.34 -8.18 11.13
N THR A 147 11.37 -7.50 12.28
CA THR A 147 10.40 -7.69 13.37
C THR A 147 9.38 -6.57 13.35
N VAL A 148 8.12 -6.90 13.57
CA VAL A 148 7.01 -5.93 13.48
C VAL A 148 6.30 -5.83 14.83
N LYS A 149 6.11 -4.61 15.31
CA LYS A 149 5.26 -4.24 16.43
C LYS A 149 4.11 -3.38 15.93
N VAL A 150 2.89 -3.70 16.33
CA VAL A 150 1.70 -2.89 16.00
C VAL A 150 1.27 -2.06 17.22
N ILE A 151 0.97 -0.79 16.99
CA ILE A 151 0.71 0.18 18.07
C ILE A 151 -0.60 0.91 17.78
N ALA A 152 -1.60 0.69 18.62
CA ALA A 152 -2.88 1.38 18.50
C ALA A 152 -3.71 1.24 19.80
N PRO A 153 -4.77 2.03 19.98
CA PRO A 153 -5.76 1.75 21.01
C PRO A 153 -6.44 0.39 20.74
N PRO A 154 -6.90 -0.32 21.80
CA PRO A 154 -7.46 -1.67 21.66
C PRO A 154 -8.51 -1.86 20.57
N PRO A 155 -9.47 -0.93 20.35
CA PRO A 155 -10.49 -1.11 19.33
C PRO A 155 -9.96 -1.08 17.89
N LEU A 156 -8.74 -0.58 17.65
CA LEU A 156 -8.08 -0.52 16.35
C LEU A 156 -7.08 -1.66 16.12
N ILE A 157 -6.99 -2.61 17.03
CA ILE A 157 -6.19 -3.84 16.92
C ILE A 157 -7.13 -5.00 16.59
N PRO A 158 -6.93 -5.74 15.49
CA PRO A 158 -7.68 -6.96 15.21
C PRO A 158 -7.45 -8.02 16.29
N ILE A 159 -8.51 -8.70 16.72
CA ILE A 159 -8.41 -9.83 17.65
C ILE A 159 -7.56 -10.92 16.98
N GLY A 160 -6.59 -11.47 17.71
CA GLY A 160 -5.71 -12.54 17.25
C GLY A 160 -4.62 -12.10 16.27
N ILE A 161 -4.32 -10.80 16.16
CA ILE A 161 -3.26 -10.31 15.25
C ILE A 161 -1.88 -10.86 15.62
N GLU A 162 -1.67 -11.24 16.87
CA GLU A 162 -0.45 -11.87 17.38
C GLU A 162 -0.13 -13.19 16.66
N GLU A 163 -1.13 -13.88 16.12
CA GLU A 163 -0.95 -15.09 15.30
C GLU A 163 -0.16 -14.80 14.01
N LEU A 164 -0.12 -13.54 13.59
CA LEU A 164 0.76 -13.10 12.51
C LEU A 164 2.22 -12.90 12.95
N GLY A 165 2.57 -13.23 14.20
CA GLY A 165 3.93 -13.09 14.73
C GLY A 165 4.33 -11.65 15.04
N VAL A 166 3.39 -10.76 15.29
CA VAL A 166 3.64 -9.36 15.68
C VAL A 166 3.49 -9.14 17.18
N GLU A 167 4.23 -8.19 17.71
CA GLU A 167 4.05 -7.70 19.09
C GLU A 167 2.98 -6.59 19.10
N VAL A 168 2.08 -6.61 20.08
CA VAL A 168 1.04 -5.58 20.27
C VAL A 168 1.42 -4.62 21.38
N CYS A 169 1.28 -3.32 21.15
CA CYS A 169 1.48 -2.27 22.15
C CYS A 169 0.35 -1.23 22.08
N HIS A 170 -0.10 -0.77 23.26
CA HIS A 170 -1.17 0.24 23.37
C HIS A 170 -0.65 1.60 23.84
N ASP A 171 0.66 1.79 23.89
CA ASP A 171 1.34 3.02 24.30
C ASP A 171 2.32 3.44 23.20
N LEU A 172 2.10 4.60 22.61
CA LEU A 172 2.91 5.08 21.48
C LEU A 172 4.39 5.24 21.88
N ALA A 173 4.65 5.92 23.00
CA ALA A 173 6.02 6.24 23.42
C ALA A 173 6.84 4.99 23.74
N LYS A 174 6.20 3.98 24.37
CA LYS A 174 6.86 2.70 24.65
C LYS A 174 7.04 1.87 23.38
N GLY A 175 6.03 1.87 22.51
CA GLY A 175 6.01 1.04 21.33
C GLY A 175 7.07 1.41 20.29
N ILE A 176 7.36 2.72 20.12
CA ILE A 176 8.32 3.22 19.13
C ILE A 176 9.78 3.26 19.61
N LYS A 177 10.04 3.07 20.92
CA LYS A 177 11.34 3.36 21.56
C LYS A 177 12.55 2.75 20.84
N ASP A 178 12.42 1.49 20.41
CA ASP A 178 13.52 0.73 19.78
C ASP A 178 13.30 0.55 18.26
N ALA A 179 12.42 1.34 17.65
CA ALA A 179 12.09 1.18 16.24
C ALA A 179 13.13 1.81 15.31
N ASP A 180 13.58 1.05 14.32
CA ASP A 180 14.40 1.55 13.20
C ASP A 180 13.52 2.27 12.17
N VAL A 181 12.24 1.85 12.08
CA VAL A 181 11.26 2.42 11.17
C VAL A 181 9.92 2.59 11.90
N ILE A 182 9.33 3.76 11.79
CA ILE A 182 7.98 4.06 12.26
C ILE A 182 7.09 4.26 11.03
N MET A 183 6.15 3.35 10.83
CA MET A 183 5.11 3.46 9.81
C MET A 183 3.84 3.99 10.45
N ILE A 184 3.42 5.18 10.04
CA ILE A 184 2.16 5.76 10.52
C ILE A 184 1.04 5.46 9.53
N LEU A 185 -0.08 4.97 10.04
CA LEU A 185 -1.28 4.68 9.26
C LEU A 185 -2.34 5.74 9.49
N ARG A 186 -3.07 6.05 8.44
CA ARG A 186 -4.24 6.94 8.50
C ARG A 186 -5.38 6.30 9.29
N ILE A 187 -6.08 7.08 10.11
CA ILE A 187 -7.37 6.67 10.66
C ILE A 187 -8.41 6.67 9.55
N GLN A 188 -9.00 5.51 9.27
CA GLN A 188 -9.93 5.30 8.16
C GLN A 188 -11.39 5.47 8.61
N LEU A 189 -11.79 6.72 8.88
CA LEU A 189 -13.13 7.06 9.36
C LEU A 189 -14.24 6.56 8.44
N GLU A 190 -13.98 6.55 7.14
CA GLU A 190 -14.93 6.07 6.14
C GLU A 190 -15.20 4.55 6.19
N ARG A 191 -14.36 3.80 6.91
CA ARG A 191 -14.51 2.35 7.09
C ARG A 191 -15.00 1.96 8.49
N GLN A 192 -15.09 2.92 9.40
CA GLN A 192 -15.58 2.71 10.75
C GLN A 192 -17.10 2.85 10.78
N ASN A 193 -17.82 1.75 10.56
CA ASN A 193 -19.30 1.72 10.63
C ASN A 193 -19.86 1.85 12.05
N GLN A 194 -19.01 1.75 13.08
CA GLN A 194 -19.36 1.89 14.48
C GLN A 194 -18.30 2.77 15.12
N GLY A 195 -18.67 3.78 15.89
CA GLY A 195 -17.75 4.71 16.56
C GLY A 195 -16.75 3.99 17.49
N LEU A 196 -15.74 3.36 16.89
CA LEU A 196 -14.68 2.59 17.59
C LEU A 196 -13.75 3.50 18.40
N LEU A 197 -13.73 4.78 18.07
CA LEU A 197 -12.98 5.79 18.81
C LEU A 197 -13.96 6.73 19.49
N SER A 198 -13.71 7.07 20.75
CA SER A 198 -14.49 8.07 21.50
C SER A 198 -14.43 9.45 20.83
N SER A 199 -13.25 9.84 20.31
CA SER A 199 -13.08 11.03 19.47
C SER A 199 -11.73 11.01 18.74
N LEU A 200 -11.65 11.70 17.59
CA LEU A 200 -10.38 11.97 16.91
C LEU A 200 -9.42 12.78 17.76
N ARG A 201 -9.94 13.67 18.59
CA ARG A 201 -9.12 14.48 19.51
C ARG A 201 -8.44 13.61 20.55
N GLU A 202 -9.13 12.62 21.09
CA GLU A 202 -8.54 11.66 22.02
C GLU A 202 -7.48 10.82 21.35
N TYR A 203 -7.77 10.28 20.16
CA TYR A 203 -6.76 9.57 19.38
C TYR A 203 -5.51 10.42 19.15
N SER A 204 -5.68 11.66 18.68
CA SER A 204 -4.57 12.57 18.41
C SER A 204 -3.75 12.88 19.67
N ASN A 205 -4.37 13.03 20.84
CA ASN A 205 -3.66 13.28 22.08
C ASN A 205 -2.71 12.13 22.50
N TYR A 206 -3.06 10.88 22.18
CA TYR A 206 -2.31 9.71 22.63
C TYR A 206 -1.47 9.04 21.53
N PHE A 207 -1.86 9.17 20.26
CA PHE A 207 -1.26 8.41 19.15
C PHE A 207 -0.75 9.27 18.00
N CYS A 208 -0.86 10.60 18.06
CA CYS A 208 -0.23 11.48 17.09
C CYS A 208 1.28 11.48 17.28
N LEU A 209 2.04 11.09 16.25
CA LEU A 209 3.51 11.17 16.29
C LEU A 209 3.94 12.64 16.19
N THR A 210 4.67 13.11 17.20
CA THR A 210 5.19 14.50 17.30
C THR A 210 6.69 14.48 17.55
N GLU A 211 7.37 15.63 17.41
CA GLU A 211 8.80 15.79 17.71
C GLU A 211 9.15 15.36 19.16
N LYS A 212 8.25 15.58 20.11
CA LYS A 212 8.43 15.10 21.49
C LYS A 212 8.62 13.57 21.57
N HIS A 213 7.94 12.82 20.73
CA HIS A 213 8.10 11.37 20.68
C HIS A 213 9.44 10.98 20.05
N LEU A 214 9.89 11.74 19.04
CA LEU A 214 11.12 11.48 18.32
C LEU A 214 12.38 11.77 19.13
N SER A 215 12.29 12.58 20.19
CA SER A 215 13.42 12.79 21.10
C SER A 215 13.84 11.54 21.90
N ASN A 216 12.98 10.51 21.91
CA ASN A 216 13.21 9.26 22.65
C ASN A 216 13.54 8.08 21.72
N VAL A 217 13.72 8.28 20.44
CA VAL A 217 14.11 7.26 19.45
C VAL A 217 15.45 7.64 18.81
N SER A 218 16.09 6.68 18.14
CA SER A 218 17.35 6.92 17.43
C SER A 218 17.20 8.02 16.37
N ASP A 219 18.26 8.80 16.16
CA ASP A 219 18.31 9.81 15.10
C ASP A 219 18.20 9.20 13.70
N ASP A 220 18.58 7.94 13.54
CA ASP A 220 18.48 7.17 12.31
C ASP A 220 17.09 6.53 12.07
N THR A 221 16.13 6.72 12.99
CA THR A 221 14.77 6.16 12.83
C THR A 221 14.08 6.82 11.64
N LEU A 222 13.60 6.00 10.70
CA LEU A 222 12.88 6.44 9.51
C LEU A 222 11.38 6.57 9.79
N ILE A 223 10.75 7.56 9.17
CA ILE A 223 9.30 7.77 9.26
C ILE A 223 8.70 7.61 7.87
N ILE A 224 7.73 6.69 7.75
CA ILE A 224 7.00 6.40 6.52
C ILE A 224 5.49 6.48 6.74
N HIS A 225 4.76 6.80 5.68
CA HIS A 225 3.29 6.88 5.70
C HIS A 225 2.74 6.59 4.29
N PRO A 226 1.86 5.60 4.11
CA PRO A 226 1.35 5.23 2.78
C PRO A 226 0.44 6.29 2.16
N GLY A 227 0.03 7.29 2.94
CA GLY A 227 -0.87 8.37 2.53
C GLY A 227 -2.32 7.92 2.19
N PRO A 228 -3.28 8.85 2.12
CA PRO A 228 -3.16 10.28 2.44
C PRO A 228 -2.93 10.50 3.93
N VAL A 229 -2.34 11.64 4.29
CA VAL A 229 -2.09 12.02 5.68
C VAL A 229 -3.23 12.88 6.20
N ASN A 230 -3.77 12.57 7.37
CA ASN A 230 -4.65 13.47 8.14
C ASN A 230 -3.76 14.30 9.07
N ARG A 231 -3.35 15.47 8.62
CA ARG A 231 -2.41 16.36 9.32
C ARG A 231 -2.90 16.69 10.72
N GLY A 232 -2.04 16.51 11.72
CA GLY A 232 -2.35 16.79 13.13
C GLY A 232 -3.26 15.76 13.82
N ILE A 233 -3.59 14.66 13.16
CA ILE A 233 -4.35 13.54 13.74
C ILE A 233 -3.42 12.39 14.06
N GLU A 234 -2.77 11.78 13.05
CA GLU A 234 -1.85 10.67 13.25
C GLU A 234 -0.37 11.08 13.22
N ILE A 235 -0.05 12.24 12.64
CA ILE A 235 1.31 12.79 12.56
C ILE A 235 1.25 14.32 12.55
N SER A 236 2.14 14.96 13.29
CA SER A 236 2.29 16.43 13.30
C SER A 236 2.99 16.93 12.03
N LEU A 237 2.81 18.21 11.72
CA LEU A 237 3.35 18.81 10.49
C LEU A 237 4.88 18.85 10.49
N ASP A 238 5.47 19.21 11.61
CA ASP A 238 6.90 19.26 11.84
C ASP A 238 7.58 17.90 11.61
N VAL A 239 6.99 16.82 12.11
CA VAL A 239 7.47 15.45 11.87
C VAL A 239 7.28 15.03 10.41
N MET A 240 6.11 15.33 9.83
CA MET A 240 5.80 14.99 8.45
C MET A 240 6.76 15.65 7.44
N GLU A 241 7.16 16.89 7.70
CA GLU A 241 8.07 17.68 6.86
C GLU A 241 9.52 17.61 7.34
N GLY A 242 9.77 16.89 8.42
CA GLY A 242 11.09 16.75 9.04
C GLY A 242 12.05 15.84 8.25
N PRO A 243 13.34 15.86 8.58
CA PRO A 243 14.40 15.17 7.82
C PRO A 243 14.31 13.65 7.87
N ARG A 244 13.61 13.07 8.86
CA ARG A 244 13.40 11.61 8.99
C ARG A 244 12.25 11.10 8.14
N SER A 245 11.44 12.00 7.57
CA SER A 245 10.23 11.66 6.81
C SER A 245 10.58 11.24 5.38
N LEU A 246 10.17 10.02 5.00
CA LEU A 246 10.37 9.46 3.67
C LEU A 246 9.08 9.37 2.85
N ILE A 247 8.04 10.12 3.23
CA ILE A 247 6.71 10.06 2.60
C ILE A 247 6.78 10.35 1.10
N LEU A 248 7.57 11.34 0.67
CA LEU A 248 7.73 11.67 -0.75
C LEU A 248 8.64 10.68 -1.48
N ASN A 249 9.62 10.08 -0.79
CA ASN A 249 10.44 9.00 -1.32
C ASN A 249 9.58 7.78 -1.65
N GLN A 250 8.63 7.42 -0.78
CA GLN A 250 7.66 6.35 -1.06
C GLN A 250 6.85 6.61 -2.33
N VAL A 251 6.44 7.87 -2.59
CA VAL A 251 5.71 8.23 -3.82
C VAL A 251 6.58 7.99 -5.06
N THR A 252 7.85 8.38 -5.01
CA THR A 252 8.83 8.17 -6.09
C THR A 252 9.07 6.67 -6.32
N ASN A 253 9.33 5.92 -5.25
CA ASN A 253 9.57 4.49 -5.27
C ASN A 253 8.35 3.69 -5.71
N GLY A 254 7.15 4.26 -5.49
CA GLY A 254 5.92 3.68 -6.01
C GLY A 254 5.90 3.55 -7.53
N VAL A 255 6.46 4.52 -8.24
CA VAL A 255 6.57 4.42 -9.71
C VAL A 255 7.61 3.38 -10.11
N ALA A 256 8.77 3.34 -9.43
CA ALA A 256 9.85 2.39 -9.72
C ALA A 256 9.39 0.92 -9.51
N ILE A 257 8.75 0.63 -8.38
CA ILE A 257 8.22 -0.73 -8.09
C ILE A 257 7.17 -1.14 -9.11
N ARG A 258 6.27 -0.24 -9.51
CA ARG A 258 5.24 -0.56 -10.52
C ARG A 258 5.84 -0.77 -11.92
N MET A 259 6.92 -0.05 -12.26
CA MET A 259 7.70 -0.36 -13.47
C MET A 259 8.33 -1.76 -13.38
N ALA A 260 8.93 -2.12 -12.24
CA ALA A 260 9.52 -3.44 -12.03
C ALA A 260 8.47 -4.56 -12.11
N LEU A 261 7.29 -4.38 -11.51
CA LEU A 261 6.18 -5.33 -11.60
C LEU A 261 5.74 -5.57 -13.05
N PHE A 262 5.57 -4.51 -13.83
CA PHE A 262 5.24 -4.65 -15.25
C PHE A 262 6.35 -5.34 -16.05
N TYR A 263 7.60 -5.00 -15.76
CA TYR A 263 8.75 -5.62 -16.43
C TYR A 263 8.82 -7.13 -16.12
N LEU A 264 8.68 -7.53 -14.86
CA LEU A 264 8.74 -8.94 -14.47
C LEU A 264 7.58 -9.78 -15.03
N LEU A 265 6.40 -9.17 -15.16
CA LEU A 265 5.21 -9.91 -15.61
C LEU A 265 5.03 -9.94 -17.15
N LEU A 266 5.62 -8.99 -17.87
CA LEU A 266 5.44 -8.82 -19.31
C LEU A 266 6.74 -8.85 -20.13
N GLY A 267 7.89 -8.61 -19.49
CA GLY A 267 9.17 -8.43 -20.20
C GLY A 267 9.86 -9.72 -20.65
N GLU A 268 9.54 -10.86 -20.02
CA GLU A 268 10.21 -12.13 -20.34
C GLU A 268 9.61 -12.91 -21.52
N SER A 269 8.43 -12.52 -22.01
CA SER A 269 7.75 -13.23 -23.10
C SER A 269 8.46 -13.13 -24.46
N ASP A 270 9.34 -12.14 -24.67
CA ASP A 270 10.04 -11.93 -25.93
C ASP A 270 11.44 -12.61 -25.98
N ALA A 271 11.97 -13.09 -24.84
CA ALA A 271 13.27 -13.78 -24.81
C ALA A 271 13.20 -15.25 -25.26
N ASN A 272 12.00 -15.86 -25.27
CA ASN A 272 11.79 -17.26 -25.64
C ASN A 272 11.14 -17.46 -27.02
N SER A 273 11.05 -16.41 -27.84
CA SER A 273 10.39 -16.43 -29.17
C SER A 273 11.37 -16.27 -30.33
N ASN A 274 12.68 -16.55 -30.12
CA ASN A 274 13.68 -16.61 -31.21
C ASN A 274 14.34 -17.99 -31.27
#